data_56fcf6d4ed5274999e5714e4f3051f76
#
_entry.id   56fcf6d4ed5274999e5714e4f3051f76
#
_cell.length_a   1.000
_cell.length_b   1.000
_cell.length_c   1.000
_cell.angle_alpha   90.00
_cell.angle_beta   90.00
_cell.angle_gamma   90.00
#
_symmetry.space_group_name_H-M   'P 1'
#
loop_
_entity.id
_entity.type
_entity.pdbx_description
1 polymer ?
#
loop_
_entity_poly.entity_id
_entity_poly.type
_entity_poly.pdbx_seq_one_letter_code
_entity_poly.pdbx_strand_id
1 'polypeptide(L)'
;SYFEHNEADYMDIIHCFIEQYGEQKTKLERFYEEKDWENYKISVHSLKGQSLTIGAESLSEKAKHLQEAAQKKDEAYIAANHGPFMEEYQEIMDGLEERTGFSGSWKQGGKPGQENQPESAENWSELAAALDQFDQGSANELIDKMEETVSGEEKEALKKMKDAIELFDFLTATEILQSLGGKEND
;
A
#
# COMPACT_ATOMS: atom_id res chain seq x y z
N SER A 1 -15.71 -6.61 25.70
CA SER A 1 -16.04 -5.23 26.06
C SER A 1 -15.79 -4.31 24.87
N TYR A 2 -16.59 -3.24 24.68
CA TYR A 2 -16.50 -2.31 23.54
C TYR A 2 -15.11 -1.62 23.42
N PHE A 3 -14.43 -1.43 24.54
CA PHE A 3 -13.10 -0.83 24.62
C PHE A 3 -11.98 -1.78 24.18
N GLU A 4 -12.09 -3.07 24.44
CA GLU A 4 -11.09 -4.08 24.02
C GLU A 4 -11.10 -4.31 22.51
N HIS A 5 -12.26 -4.18 21.85
CA HIS A 5 -12.39 -4.30 20.39
C HIS A 5 -11.68 -3.12 19.70
N ASN A 6 -11.83 -1.91 20.22
CA ASN A 6 -11.25 -0.70 19.64
C ASN A 6 -9.71 -0.65 19.77
N GLU A 7 -9.14 -1.29 20.80
CA GLU A 7 -7.70 -1.36 21.02
C GLU A 7 -7.05 -2.40 20.10
N ALA A 8 -7.69 -3.55 19.87
CA ALA A 8 -7.23 -4.56 18.93
C ALA A 8 -7.24 -4.02 17.49
N ASP A 9 -8.33 -3.41 17.05
CA ASP A 9 -8.46 -2.80 15.72
C ASP A 9 -7.38 -1.73 15.47
N TYR A 10 -7.04 -0.94 16.50
CA TYR A 10 -6.00 0.07 16.41
C TYR A 10 -4.59 -0.56 16.28
N MET A 11 -4.33 -1.64 16.99
CA MET A 11 -3.06 -2.37 16.89
C MET A 11 -2.89 -3.01 15.50
N ASP A 12 -3.95 -3.53 14.91
CA ASP A 12 -3.93 -4.07 13.54
C ASP A 12 -3.57 -2.99 12.51
N ILE A 13 -4.10 -1.77 12.68
CA ILE A 13 -3.74 -0.62 11.84
C ILE A 13 -2.24 -0.30 11.97
N ILE A 14 -1.71 -0.28 13.20
CA ILE A 14 -0.28 -0.03 13.45
C ILE A 14 0.57 -1.13 12.81
N HIS A 15 0.23 -2.39 12.98
CA HIS A 15 0.95 -3.51 12.37
C HIS A 15 0.96 -3.41 10.84
N CYS A 16 -0.18 -3.09 10.23
CA CYS A 16 -0.28 -2.87 8.80
C CYS A 16 0.63 -1.72 8.34
N PHE A 17 0.66 -0.60 9.07
CA PHE A 17 1.53 0.52 8.77
C PHE A 17 3.01 0.14 8.85
N ILE A 18 3.41 -0.65 9.87
CA ILE A 18 4.77 -1.17 10.02
C ILE A 18 5.14 -2.09 8.84
N GLU A 19 4.29 -3.03 8.47
CA GLU A 19 4.54 -3.95 7.35
C GLU A 19 4.73 -3.23 6.01
N GLN A 20 3.93 -2.22 5.74
CA GLN A 20 3.99 -1.47 4.48
C GLN A 20 5.18 -0.52 4.38
N TYR A 21 5.85 -0.21 5.50
CA TYR A 21 6.91 0.79 5.54
C TYR A 21 8.04 0.55 4.54
N GLY A 22 8.60 -0.66 4.51
CA GLY A 22 9.74 -0.99 3.66
C GLY A 22 9.47 -0.75 2.17
N GLU A 23 8.31 -1.18 1.70
CA GLU A 23 7.86 -0.98 0.32
C GLU A 23 7.57 0.50 0.03
N GLN A 24 6.82 1.18 0.90
CA GLN A 24 6.51 2.60 0.76
C GLN A 24 7.75 3.47 0.73
N LYS A 25 8.72 3.19 1.59
CA LYS A 25 10.01 3.88 1.61
C LYS A 25 10.74 3.72 0.29
N THR A 26 10.88 2.49 -0.20
CA THR A 26 11.57 2.17 -1.45
C THR A 26 10.90 2.84 -2.65
N LYS A 27 9.56 2.83 -2.71
CA LYS A 27 8.80 3.52 -3.76
C LYS A 27 9.03 5.04 -3.74
N LEU A 28 8.97 5.66 -2.56
CA LEU A 28 9.19 7.10 -2.41
C LEU A 28 10.59 7.53 -2.82
N GLU A 29 11.61 6.80 -2.38
CA GLU A 29 13.02 7.05 -2.74
C GLU A 29 13.22 6.93 -4.25
N ARG A 30 12.69 5.86 -4.87
CA ARG A 30 12.76 5.66 -6.31
C ARG A 30 12.09 6.79 -7.09
N PHE A 31 10.84 7.16 -6.77
CA PHE A 31 10.14 8.24 -7.48
C PHE A 31 10.83 9.59 -7.30
N TYR A 32 11.44 9.81 -6.13
CA TYR A 32 12.27 11.00 -5.89
C TYR A 32 13.52 11.02 -6.79
N GLU A 33 14.25 9.92 -6.88
CA GLU A 33 15.46 9.79 -7.70
C GLU A 33 15.17 9.91 -9.21
N GLU A 34 14.08 9.28 -9.65
CA GLU A 34 13.61 9.33 -11.05
C GLU A 34 12.93 10.64 -11.41
N LYS A 35 12.67 11.52 -10.44
CA LYS A 35 11.88 12.74 -10.58
C LYS A 35 10.47 12.50 -11.13
N ASP A 36 9.91 11.35 -10.80
CA ASP A 36 8.54 10.97 -11.14
C ASP A 36 7.56 11.62 -10.14
N TRP A 37 7.31 12.91 -10.36
CA TRP A 37 6.50 13.71 -9.45
C TRP A 37 5.02 13.30 -9.41
N GLU A 38 4.52 12.65 -10.45
CA GLU A 38 3.15 12.15 -10.46
C GLU A 38 2.99 10.96 -9.50
N ASN A 39 3.84 9.96 -9.59
CA ASN A 39 3.82 8.81 -8.68
C ASN A 39 4.30 9.18 -7.28
N TYR A 40 5.26 10.09 -7.16
CA TYR A 40 5.66 10.67 -5.88
C TYR A 40 4.48 11.34 -5.16
N LYS A 41 3.70 12.17 -5.87
CA LYS A 41 2.50 12.83 -5.35
C LYS A 41 1.48 11.83 -4.81
N ILE A 42 1.24 10.74 -5.54
CA ILE A 42 0.31 9.67 -5.13
C ILE A 42 0.80 8.99 -3.86
N SER A 43 2.09 8.65 -3.80
CA SER A 43 2.69 7.98 -2.64
C SER A 43 2.64 8.84 -1.37
N VAL A 44 3.00 10.14 -1.46
CA VAL A 44 2.91 11.03 -0.29
C VAL A 44 1.45 11.34 0.09
N HIS A 45 0.51 11.32 -0.85
CA HIS A 45 -0.92 11.43 -0.56
C HIS A 45 -1.43 10.24 0.28
N SER A 46 -1.08 9.03 -0.12
CA SER A 46 -1.41 7.81 0.64
C SER A 46 -0.81 7.87 2.05
N LEU A 47 0.48 8.20 2.14
CA LEU A 47 1.18 8.28 3.42
C LEU A 47 0.62 9.37 4.35
N LYS A 48 0.15 10.49 3.79
CA LYS A 48 -0.57 11.51 4.55
C LYS A 48 -1.78 10.95 5.29
N GLY A 49 -2.62 10.19 4.61
CA GLY A 49 -3.80 9.55 5.21
C GLY A 49 -3.42 8.52 6.26
N GLN A 50 -2.51 7.63 5.95
CA GLN A 50 -2.01 6.60 6.86
C GLN A 50 -1.39 7.20 8.13
N SER A 51 -0.56 8.24 7.99
CA SER A 51 0.06 8.94 9.13
C SER A 51 -0.98 9.56 10.06
N LEU A 52 -2.03 10.15 9.49
CA LEU A 52 -3.12 10.72 10.30
C LEU A 52 -3.87 9.63 11.09
N THR A 53 -4.10 8.47 10.48
CA THR A 53 -4.79 7.34 11.10
C THR A 53 -4.06 6.80 12.33
N ILE A 54 -2.72 6.79 12.30
CA ILE A 54 -1.89 6.37 13.46
C ILE A 54 -1.58 7.52 14.44
N GLY A 55 -2.11 8.73 14.21
CA GLY A 55 -1.89 9.90 15.06
C GLY A 55 -0.56 10.63 14.82
N ALA A 56 0.14 10.35 13.72
CA ALA A 56 1.38 11.01 13.32
C ALA A 56 1.07 12.31 12.54
N GLU A 57 0.47 13.30 13.23
CA GLU A 57 -0.02 14.54 12.61
C GLU A 57 1.10 15.33 11.92
N SER A 58 2.29 15.42 12.52
CA SER A 58 3.45 16.12 11.95
C SER A 58 3.88 15.52 10.62
N LEU A 59 3.99 14.19 10.56
CA LEU A 59 4.33 13.48 9.32
C LEU A 59 3.25 13.68 8.25
N SER A 60 1.98 13.63 8.63
CA SER A 60 0.84 13.89 7.73
C SER A 60 0.89 15.30 7.15
N GLU A 61 1.24 16.32 7.95
CA GLU A 61 1.35 17.71 7.48
C GLU A 61 2.52 17.90 6.51
N LYS A 62 3.68 17.31 6.80
CA LYS A 62 4.82 17.31 5.88
C LYS A 62 4.50 16.59 4.57
N ALA A 63 3.82 15.45 4.62
CA ALA A 63 3.35 14.73 3.44
C ALA A 63 2.41 15.59 2.58
N LYS A 64 1.50 16.36 3.21
CA LYS A 64 0.62 17.30 2.51
C LYS A 64 1.41 18.37 1.75
N HIS A 65 2.41 18.97 2.38
CA HIS A 65 3.23 20.00 1.73
C HIS A 65 4.07 19.43 0.58
N LEU A 66 4.61 18.21 0.73
CA LEU A 66 5.30 17.52 -0.35
C LEU A 66 4.35 17.16 -1.51
N GLN A 67 3.12 16.75 -1.21
CA GLN A 67 2.08 16.52 -2.21
C GLN A 67 1.79 17.79 -3.03
N GLU A 68 1.63 18.93 -2.36
CA GLU A 68 1.38 20.22 -3.00
C GLU A 68 2.57 20.68 -3.86
N ALA A 69 3.79 20.47 -3.37
CA ALA A 69 5.02 20.76 -4.11
C ALA A 69 5.15 19.87 -5.36
N ALA A 70 4.88 18.58 -5.24
CA ALA A 70 4.91 17.66 -6.37
C ALA A 70 3.86 18.02 -7.43
N GLN A 71 2.65 18.42 -7.02
CA GLN A 71 1.62 18.91 -7.93
C GLN A 71 2.04 20.16 -8.69
N LYS A 72 2.81 21.04 -8.06
CA LYS A 72 3.35 22.26 -8.68
C LYS A 72 4.68 22.04 -9.39
N LYS A 73 5.24 20.83 -9.31
CA LYS A 73 6.58 20.46 -9.78
C LYS A 73 7.68 21.34 -9.19
N ASP A 74 7.51 21.73 -7.91
CA ASP A 74 8.49 22.52 -7.15
C ASP A 74 9.62 21.61 -6.66
N GLU A 75 10.55 21.31 -7.56
CA GLU A 75 11.70 20.44 -7.28
C GLU A 75 12.59 20.98 -6.16
N ALA A 76 12.70 22.29 -6.01
CA ALA A 76 13.53 22.89 -4.98
C ALA A 76 12.95 22.62 -3.58
N TYR A 77 11.65 22.78 -3.43
CA TYR A 77 10.96 22.44 -2.18
C TYR A 77 11.05 20.96 -1.86
N ILE A 78 10.81 20.08 -2.85
CA ILE A 78 10.88 18.62 -2.67
C ILE A 78 12.30 18.23 -2.25
N ALA A 79 13.32 18.70 -2.94
CA ALA A 79 14.72 18.39 -2.62
C ALA A 79 15.13 18.83 -1.20
N ALA A 80 14.62 19.97 -0.73
CA ALA A 80 14.91 20.46 0.61
C ALA A 80 14.18 19.69 1.73
N ASN A 81 13.01 19.12 1.44
CA ASN A 81 12.11 18.56 2.46
C ASN A 81 11.97 17.03 2.41
N HIS A 82 12.35 16.38 1.32
CA HIS A 82 12.27 14.92 1.20
C HIS A 82 13.11 14.19 2.25
N GLY A 83 14.37 14.58 2.43
CA GLY A 83 15.27 13.98 3.42
C GLY A 83 14.71 14.06 4.85
N PRO A 84 14.42 15.27 5.37
CA PRO A 84 13.82 15.45 6.69
C PRO A 84 12.48 14.74 6.89
N PHE A 85 11.68 14.59 5.82
CA PHE A 85 10.45 13.82 5.84
C PHE A 85 10.71 12.32 6.01
N MET A 86 11.68 11.78 5.27
CA MET A 86 12.05 10.36 5.35
C MET A 86 12.70 10.01 6.70
N GLU A 87 13.48 10.93 7.29
CA GLU A 87 14.03 10.77 8.64
C GLU A 87 12.93 10.69 9.69
N GLU A 88 11.96 11.59 9.68
CA GLU A 88 10.82 11.54 10.62
C GLU A 88 9.97 10.28 10.43
N TYR A 89 9.76 9.87 9.17
CA TYR A 89 9.05 8.63 8.88
C TYR A 89 9.76 7.41 9.50
N GLN A 90 11.10 7.35 9.39
CA GLN A 90 11.92 6.31 10.01
C GLN A 90 11.83 6.35 11.56
N GLU A 91 11.93 7.54 12.17
CA GLU A 91 11.84 7.70 13.63
C GLU A 91 10.49 7.24 14.18
N ILE A 92 9.39 7.56 13.48
CA ILE A 92 8.04 7.09 13.87
C ILE A 92 7.97 5.57 13.78
N MET A 93 8.53 4.99 12.72
CA MET A 93 8.57 3.53 12.56
C MET A 93 9.33 2.84 13.66
N ASP A 94 10.53 3.32 13.98
CA ASP A 94 11.36 2.76 15.04
C ASP A 94 10.64 2.87 16.40
N GLY A 95 9.95 3.98 16.65
CA GLY A 95 9.16 4.17 17.86
C GLY A 95 7.93 3.26 17.95
N LEU A 96 7.27 2.98 16.84
CA LEU A 96 6.15 2.04 16.78
C LEU A 96 6.61 0.59 17.01
N GLU A 97 7.70 0.18 16.38
CA GLU A 97 8.28 -1.16 16.58
C GLU A 97 8.72 -1.38 18.04
N GLU A 98 9.36 -0.38 18.67
CA GLU A 98 9.77 -0.45 20.07
C GLU A 98 8.57 -0.60 21.01
N ARG A 99 7.48 0.14 20.75
CA ARG A 99 6.29 0.13 21.61
C ARG A 99 5.44 -1.12 21.45
N THR A 100 5.33 -1.65 20.23
CA THR A 100 4.49 -2.81 19.95
C THR A 100 5.23 -4.12 20.11
N GLY A 101 6.57 -4.11 20.05
CA GLY A 101 7.39 -5.31 19.95
C GLY A 101 7.25 -6.03 18.61
N PHE A 102 6.51 -5.44 17.66
CA PHE A 102 6.30 -5.95 16.32
C PHE A 102 7.34 -5.35 15.36
N SER A 103 8.02 -6.19 14.61
CA SER A 103 8.99 -5.78 13.58
C SER A 103 8.49 -6.17 12.23
N GLY A 104 8.54 -5.23 11.29
CA GLY A 104 8.13 -5.51 9.91
C GLY A 104 9.00 -6.59 9.26
N SER A 105 8.38 -7.43 8.44
CA SER A 105 9.05 -8.54 7.73
C SER A 105 10.22 -8.07 6.85
N TRP A 106 10.21 -6.83 6.39
CA TRP A 106 11.27 -6.18 5.61
C TRP A 106 12.63 -6.07 6.35
N LYS A 107 12.66 -6.12 7.70
CA LYS A 107 13.90 -6.13 8.52
C LYS A 107 14.58 -7.51 8.58
N GLN A 108 13.87 -8.58 8.28
CA GLN A 108 14.40 -9.95 8.41
C GLN A 108 15.30 -10.40 7.23
N GLY A 109 15.87 -9.44 6.47
CA GLY A 109 16.94 -9.70 5.51
C GLY A 109 16.49 -10.30 4.18
N GLY A 110 15.20 -10.24 3.87
CA GLY A 110 14.72 -10.44 2.51
C GLY A 110 15.08 -9.21 1.69
N LYS A 111 15.86 -9.37 0.61
CA LYS A 111 15.89 -8.37 -0.47
C LYS A 111 14.43 -8.11 -0.85
N PRO A 112 14.02 -6.85 -1.14
CA PRO A 112 12.76 -6.63 -1.79
C PRO A 112 12.77 -7.39 -3.11
N GLY A 113 12.00 -8.49 -3.18
CA GLY A 113 11.90 -9.34 -4.35
C GLY A 113 12.83 -10.56 -4.37
N GLN A 114 12.73 -11.46 -3.38
CA GLN A 114 12.95 -12.90 -3.54
C GLN A 114 12.74 -13.65 -2.21
N GLU A 115 11.49 -13.88 -1.85
CA GLU A 115 11.11 -15.11 -1.16
C GLU A 115 10.00 -15.76 -1.99
N ASN A 116 10.16 -17.07 -2.16
CA ASN A 116 9.29 -17.97 -2.90
C ASN A 116 7.86 -17.97 -2.34
N GLN A 117 7.13 -16.86 -2.50
CA GLN A 117 5.68 -16.93 -2.63
C GLN A 117 5.42 -17.25 -4.09
N PRO A 118 4.50 -18.15 -4.40
CA PRO A 118 4.12 -18.37 -5.77
C PRO A 118 3.71 -17.02 -6.38
N GLU A 119 4.20 -16.72 -7.56
CA GLU A 119 3.98 -15.48 -8.33
C GLU A 119 2.50 -15.05 -8.35
N SER A 120 1.61 -15.99 -8.06
CA SER A 120 0.17 -15.79 -7.87
C SER A 120 -0.20 -14.99 -6.61
N ALA A 121 0.45 -15.20 -5.45
CA ALA A 121 0.05 -14.55 -4.20
C ALA A 121 0.41 -13.05 -4.18
N GLU A 122 1.53 -12.67 -4.81
CA GLU A 122 1.95 -11.28 -4.96
C GLU A 122 0.99 -10.51 -5.87
N ASN A 123 0.58 -11.10 -6.98
CA ASN A 123 -0.38 -10.51 -7.92
C ASN A 123 -1.76 -10.28 -7.29
N TRP A 124 -2.23 -11.17 -6.41
CA TRP A 124 -3.50 -11.00 -5.67
C TRP A 124 -3.45 -9.83 -4.69
N SER A 125 -2.31 -9.64 -4.01
CA SER A 125 -2.12 -8.51 -3.09
C SER A 125 -2.05 -7.16 -3.83
N GLU A 126 -1.36 -7.12 -4.97
CA GLU A 126 -1.30 -5.92 -5.82
C GLU A 126 -2.67 -5.58 -6.42
N LEU A 127 -3.44 -6.59 -6.81
CA LEU A 127 -4.81 -6.40 -7.32
C LEU A 127 -5.73 -5.83 -6.22
N ALA A 128 -5.64 -6.33 -4.99
CA ALA A 128 -6.38 -5.77 -3.86
C ALA A 128 -6.05 -4.29 -3.64
N ALA A 129 -4.77 -3.93 -3.68
CA ALA A 129 -4.33 -2.54 -3.53
C ALA A 129 -4.82 -1.63 -4.66
N ALA A 130 -4.86 -2.12 -5.91
CA ALA A 130 -5.39 -1.37 -7.04
C ALA A 130 -6.90 -1.12 -6.92
N LEU A 131 -7.66 -2.12 -6.45
CA LEU A 131 -9.10 -1.99 -6.19
C LEU A 131 -9.39 -0.98 -5.07
N ASP A 132 -8.64 -1.02 -3.98
CA ASP A 132 -8.79 -0.07 -2.85
C ASP A 132 -8.47 1.38 -3.26
N GLN A 133 -7.62 1.56 -4.26
CA GLN A 133 -7.27 2.87 -4.81
C GLN A 133 -8.19 3.32 -5.95
N PHE A 134 -9.18 2.52 -6.32
CA PHE A 134 -10.05 2.74 -7.47
C PHE A 134 -9.28 2.95 -8.79
N ASP A 135 -8.11 2.30 -8.90
CA ASP A 135 -7.26 2.37 -10.09
C ASP A 135 -7.63 1.30 -11.11
N GLN A 136 -8.55 1.66 -12.00
CA GLN A 136 -9.04 0.79 -13.07
C GLN A 136 -7.91 0.31 -14.00
N GLY A 137 -6.93 1.17 -14.29
CA GLY A 137 -5.85 0.86 -15.23
C GLY A 137 -4.95 -0.24 -14.69
N SER A 138 -4.41 -0.05 -13.48
CA SER A 138 -3.55 -1.03 -12.81
C SER A 138 -4.29 -2.33 -12.49
N ALA A 139 -5.56 -2.24 -12.06
CA ALA A 139 -6.37 -3.43 -11.78
C ALA A 139 -6.59 -4.29 -13.03
N ASN A 140 -6.92 -3.70 -14.18
CA ASN A 140 -7.11 -4.43 -15.42
C ASN A 140 -5.80 -5.05 -15.95
N GLU A 141 -4.67 -4.33 -15.87
CA GLU A 141 -3.36 -4.84 -16.29
C GLU A 141 -2.93 -6.05 -15.44
N LEU A 142 -3.17 -6.00 -14.12
CA LEU A 142 -2.92 -7.12 -13.22
C LEU A 142 -3.81 -8.32 -13.51
N ILE A 143 -5.10 -8.10 -13.76
CA ILE A 143 -6.04 -9.16 -14.13
C ILE A 143 -5.60 -9.85 -15.43
N ASP A 144 -5.23 -9.09 -16.46
CA ASP A 144 -4.77 -9.65 -17.74
C ASP A 144 -3.52 -10.53 -17.55
N LYS A 145 -2.55 -10.05 -16.73
CA LYS A 145 -1.35 -10.82 -16.38
C LYS A 145 -1.68 -12.10 -15.62
N MET A 146 -2.63 -12.02 -14.69
CA MET A 146 -3.03 -13.16 -13.87
C MET A 146 -3.85 -14.19 -14.65
N GLU A 147 -4.67 -13.79 -15.61
CA GLU A 147 -5.45 -14.70 -16.46
C GLU A 147 -4.59 -15.69 -17.25
N GLU A 148 -3.31 -15.36 -17.51
CA GLU A 148 -2.36 -16.25 -18.20
C GLU A 148 -1.81 -17.35 -17.27
N THR A 149 -1.80 -17.10 -15.97
CA THR A 149 -1.15 -17.98 -14.96
C THR A 149 -2.12 -18.80 -14.14
N VAL A 150 -3.37 -18.36 -14.00
CA VAL A 150 -4.41 -19.02 -13.20
C VAL A 150 -5.36 -19.87 -14.05
N SER A 151 -6.02 -20.85 -13.42
CA SER A 151 -6.94 -21.75 -14.09
C SER A 151 -8.20 -22.02 -13.25
N GLY A 152 -9.25 -22.56 -13.89
CA GLY A 152 -10.46 -22.97 -13.18
C GLY A 152 -11.30 -21.84 -12.62
N GLU A 153 -11.70 -21.95 -11.35
CA GLU A 153 -12.57 -21.00 -10.66
C GLU A 153 -11.94 -19.60 -10.54
N GLU A 154 -10.61 -19.53 -10.36
CA GLU A 154 -9.88 -18.28 -10.23
C GLU A 154 -9.96 -17.44 -11.52
N LYS A 155 -9.81 -18.07 -12.67
CA LYS A 155 -9.91 -17.40 -13.97
C LYS A 155 -11.31 -16.85 -14.23
N GLU A 156 -12.34 -17.59 -13.80
CA GLU A 156 -13.73 -17.12 -13.93
C GLU A 156 -14.04 -15.95 -12.97
N ALA A 157 -13.43 -15.96 -11.78
CA ALA A 157 -13.52 -14.84 -10.85
C ALA A 157 -12.81 -13.58 -11.38
N LEU A 158 -11.61 -13.71 -11.97
CA LEU A 158 -10.89 -12.59 -12.59
C LEU A 158 -11.72 -11.94 -13.70
N LYS A 159 -12.38 -12.72 -14.54
CA LYS A 159 -13.29 -12.18 -15.56
C LYS A 159 -14.44 -11.37 -14.97
N LYS A 160 -15.08 -11.90 -13.93
CA LYS A 160 -16.17 -11.18 -13.24
C LYS A 160 -15.69 -9.91 -12.58
N MET A 161 -14.47 -9.92 -12.00
CA MET A 161 -13.86 -8.71 -11.45
C MET A 161 -13.57 -7.68 -12.55
N LYS A 162 -13.06 -8.11 -13.69
CA LYS A 162 -12.82 -7.24 -14.84
C LYS A 162 -14.10 -6.57 -15.33
N ASP A 163 -15.18 -7.35 -15.50
CA ASP A 163 -16.49 -6.83 -15.88
C ASP A 163 -17.01 -5.79 -14.86
N ALA A 164 -16.84 -6.03 -13.56
CA ALA A 164 -17.22 -5.11 -12.51
C ALA A 164 -16.38 -3.82 -12.53
N ILE A 165 -15.07 -3.93 -12.74
CA ILE A 165 -14.15 -2.79 -12.85
C ILE A 165 -14.47 -1.92 -14.07
N GLU A 166 -14.83 -2.52 -15.21
CA GLU A 166 -15.26 -1.78 -16.42
C GLU A 166 -16.53 -0.97 -16.17
N LEU A 167 -17.40 -1.42 -15.27
CA LEU A 167 -18.60 -0.72 -14.82
C LEU A 167 -18.36 0.24 -13.63
N PHE A 168 -17.10 0.44 -13.23
CA PHE A 168 -16.69 1.20 -12.04
C PHE A 168 -17.29 0.66 -10.72
N ASP A 169 -17.69 -0.61 -10.69
CA ASP A 169 -18.21 -1.29 -9.51
C ASP A 169 -17.05 -1.99 -8.76
N PHE A 170 -16.20 -1.19 -8.14
CA PHE A 170 -15.06 -1.67 -7.37
C PHE A 170 -15.47 -2.43 -6.11
N LEU A 171 -16.67 -2.18 -5.58
CA LEU A 171 -17.19 -2.89 -4.41
C LEU A 171 -17.43 -4.36 -4.75
N THR A 172 -18.13 -4.64 -5.84
CA THR A 172 -18.34 -6.01 -6.33
C THR A 172 -17.02 -6.70 -6.68
N ALA A 173 -16.06 -5.99 -7.29
CA ALA A 173 -14.74 -6.54 -7.58
C ALA A 173 -14.00 -6.95 -6.30
N THR A 174 -14.05 -6.13 -5.24
CA THR A 174 -13.45 -6.42 -3.94
C THR A 174 -14.14 -7.61 -3.24
N GLU A 175 -15.47 -7.70 -3.31
CA GLU A 175 -16.22 -8.85 -2.75
C GLU A 175 -15.84 -10.17 -3.43
N ILE A 176 -15.65 -10.16 -4.75
CA ILE A 176 -15.19 -11.35 -5.50
C ILE A 176 -13.79 -11.75 -5.04
N LEU A 177 -12.88 -10.79 -4.88
CA LEU A 177 -11.52 -11.03 -4.40
C LEU A 177 -11.51 -11.67 -3.01
N GLN A 178 -12.29 -11.13 -2.08
CA GLN A 178 -12.42 -11.67 -0.71
C GLN A 178 -12.99 -13.09 -0.70
N SER A 179 -13.90 -13.41 -1.62
CA SER A 179 -14.49 -14.76 -1.72
C SER A 179 -13.48 -15.82 -2.16
N LEU A 180 -12.42 -15.43 -2.88
CA LEU A 180 -11.33 -16.32 -3.27
C LEU A 180 -10.35 -16.56 -2.10
N GLY A 181 -10.03 -15.52 -1.33
CA GLY A 181 -9.13 -15.62 -0.16
C GLY A 181 -9.72 -16.40 1.03
N GLY A 182 -11.04 -16.56 1.09
CA GLY A 182 -11.71 -17.29 2.17
C GLY A 182 -11.68 -18.81 2.05
N LYS A 183 -11.14 -19.38 0.98
CA LYS A 183 -11.13 -20.84 0.73
C LYS A 183 -9.86 -21.57 1.17
N GLU A 184 -8.85 -20.88 1.71
CA GLU A 184 -7.58 -21.51 2.13
C GLU A 184 -7.55 -22.02 3.59
N ASN A 185 -8.68 -22.02 4.31
CA ASN A 185 -8.76 -22.54 5.69
C ASN A 185 -9.87 -23.57 5.89
N ASP A 186 -9.82 -24.71 5.16
CA ASP A 186 -10.55 -25.92 5.55
C ASP A 186 -9.69 -27.17 5.31
#